data_e6497740f7c6faeb29dc21f7d4df1d18
#
_entry.id   e6497740f7c6faeb29dc21f7d4df1d18
#
_cell.length_a   1.000
_cell.length_b   1.000
_cell.length_c   1.000
_cell.angle_alpha   90.00
_cell.angle_beta   90.00
_cell.angle_gamma   90.00
#
_symmetry.space_group_name_H-M   'P 1'
#
loop_
_entity.id
_entity.type
_entity.pdbx_description
1 polymer ?
#
loop_
_entity_poly.entity_id
_entity_poly.type
_entity_poly.pdbx_seq_one_letter_code
_entity_poly.pdbx_strand_id
1 'polypeptide(L)'
;NMEHVFFYSDFNQNISNWNVENVTNMDNMFSFSKFNQNLNNWILKNIKEKNDIFVGTILEQENKLPYWANLSKEEINHILQKKDLFDEICNEINLSSIINPKKKLKL
;
A
#
# COMPACT_ATOMS: atom_id res chain seq x y z
N ASN A 1 8.25 -5.09 -13.48
CA ASN A 1 9.49 -4.86 -12.73
C ASN A 1 9.77 -3.36 -12.65
N MET A 2 9.79 -2.83 -11.43
CA MET A 2 10.02 -1.40 -11.19
C MET A 2 11.31 -1.15 -10.42
N GLU A 3 12.24 -2.09 -10.45
CA GLU A 3 13.53 -1.95 -9.81
C GLU A 3 14.26 -0.72 -10.35
N HIS A 4 14.74 0.13 -9.46
CA HIS A 4 15.50 1.34 -9.74
C HIS A 4 14.81 2.38 -10.65
N VAL A 5 13.49 2.31 -10.84
CA VAL A 5 12.80 3.19 -11.80
C VAL A 5 13.05 4.67 -11.52
N PHE A 6 13.01 5.08 -10.26
CA PHE A 6 13.24 6.47 -9.87
C PHE A 6 14.49 6.67 -9.02
N PHE A 7 15.42 5.75 -9.08
CA PHE A 7 16.65 5.77 -8.30
C PHE A 7 17.46 7.03 -8.62
N TYR A 8 17.84 7.79 -7.59
CA TYR A 8 18.58 9.06 -7.70
C TYR A 8 17.90 10.12 -8.54
N SER A 9 16.58 10.05 -8.70
CA SER A 9 15.84 11.00 -9.54
C SER A 9 15.28 12.17 -8.73
N ASP A 10 14.88 13.22 -9.45
CA ASP A 10 14.14 14.34 -8.86
C ASP A 10 12.63 14.12 -8.89
N PHE A 11 12.20 12.95 -9.30
CA PHE A 11 10.78 12.63 -9.44
C PHE A 11 10.04 12.80 -8.13
N ASN A 12 8.97 13.57 -8.13
CA ASN A 12 8.12 13.75 -6.95
C ASN A 12 6.69 14.07 -7.38
N GLN A 13 6.06 13.17 -8.10
CA GLN A 13 4.68 13.31 -8.54
C GLN A 13 3.78 12.32 -7.82
N ASN A 14 2.50 12.65 -7.74
CA ASN A 14 1.52 11.76 -7.13
C ASN A 14 1.23 10.59 -8.07
N ILE A 15 1.65 9.41 -7.66
CA ILE A 15 1.41 8.17 -8.38
C ILE A 15 0.61 7.16 -7.55
N SER A 16 -0.11 7.67 -6.54
CA SER A 16 -0.86 6.81 -5.62
C SER A 16 -1.95 5.99 -6.31
N ASN A 17 -2.44 6.45 -7.46
CA ASN A 17 -3.47 5.74 -8.21
C ASN A 17 -2.94 4.80 -9.29
N TRP A 18 -1.63 4.61 -9.35
CA TRP A 18 -1.06 3.61 -10.25
C TRP A 18 -1.50 2.21 -9.82
N ASN A 19 -1.82 1.37 -10.78
CA ASN A 19 -2.10 -0.03 -10.51
C ASN A 19 -0.77 -0.80 -10.48
N VAL A 20 -0.37 -1.21 -9.28
CA VAL A 20 0.89 -1.93 -9.07
C VAL A 20 0.65 -3.39 -8.68
N GLU A 21 -0.56 -3.91 -8.90
CA GLU A 21 -0.90 -5.27 -8.50
C GLU A 21 -0.03 -6.34 -9.13
N ASN A 22 0.47 -6.09 -10.34
CA ASN A 22 1.30 -7.06 -11.05
C ASN A 22 2.80 -6.84 -10.89
N VAL A 23 3.19 -5.86 -10.10
CA VAL A 23 4.61 -5.59 -9.87
C VAL A 23 5.18 -6.61 -8.90
N THR A 24 6.31 -7.19 -9.28
CA THR A 24 6.97 -8.22 -8.47
C THR A 24 8.27 -7.72 -7.84
N ASN A 25 8.90 -6.70 -8.38
CA ASN A 25 10.17 -6.19 -7.90
C ASN A 25 10.16 -4.67 -7.87
N MET A 26 10.41 -4.11 -6.69
CA MET A 26 10.50 -2.66 -6.46
C MET A 26 11.81 -2.29 -5.76
N ASP A 27 12.83 -3.13 -5.84
CA ASP A 27 14.10 -2.85 -5.14
C ASP A 27 14.65 -1.49 -5.54
N ASN A 28 14.98 -0.69 -4.55
CA ASN A 28 15.58 0.63 -4.72
C ASN A 28 14.77 1.60 -5.60
N MET A 29 13.47 1.37 -5.73
CA MET A 29 12.65 2.15 -6.68
C MET A 29 12.80 3.65 -6.48
N PHE A 30 12.78 4.12 -5.24
CA PHE A 30 12.87 5.56 -4.92
C PHE A 30 14.13 5.94 -4.18
N SER A 31 15.09 5.02 -4.00
CA SER A 31 16.28 5.28 -3.20
C SER A 31 17.00 6.54 -3.67
N PHE A 32 17.35 7.39 -2.72
CA PHE A 32 18.08 8.64 -2.95
C PHE A 32 17.38 9.59 -3.93
N SER A 33 16.07 9.43 -4.11
CA SER A 33 15.28 10.35 -4.93
C SER A 33 14.64 11.43 -4.06
N LYS A 34 14.03 12.40 -4.70
CA LYS A 34 13.29 13.45 -4.01
C LYS A 34 11.82 13.10 -3.82
N PHE A 35 11.46 11.85 -4.06
CA PHE A 35 10.08 11.41 -3.93
C PHE A 35 9.58 11.60 -2.51
N ASN A 36 8.42 12.25 -2.37
CA ASN A 36 7.83 12.58 -1.07
C ASN A 36 6.30 12.54 -1.18
N GLN A 37 5.75 11.45 -1.67
CA GLN A 37 4.30 11.28 -1.83
C GLN A 37 3.81 10.08 -1.03
N ASN A 38 2.53 10.08 -0.71
CA ASN A 38 1.90 9.01 0.05
C ASN A 38 1.52 7.83 -0.86
N LEU A 39 2.00 6.65 -0.55
CA LEU A 39 1.71 5.43 -1.31
C LEU A 39 0.98 4.38 -0.47
N ASN A 40 0.31 4.77 0.60
CA ASN A 40 -0.44 3.82 1.43
C ASN A 40 -1.57 3.14 0.67
N ASN A 41 -2.02 3.71 -0.45
CA ASN A 41 -3.08 3.11 -1.26
C ASN A 41 -2.61 2.02 -2.22
N TRP A 42 -1.31 1.85 -2.38
CA TRP A 42 -0.80 0.82 -3.28
C TRP A 42 -1.11 -0.57 -2.72
N ILE A 43 -1.60 -1.44 -3.59
CA ILE A 43 -1.94 -2.82 -3.25
C ILE A 43 -0.90 -3.74 -3.86
N LEU A 44 -0.06 -4.33 -3.02
CA LEU A 44 1.11 -5.11 -3.44
C LEU A 44 0.78 -6.61 -3.41
N LYS A 45 -0.08 -7.05 -4.32
CA LYS A 45 -0.54 -8.44 -4.34
C LYS A 45 0.54 -9.44 -4.75
N ASN A 46 1.44 -9.05 -5.62
CA ASN A 46 2.42 -9.96 -6.21
C ASN A 46 3.85 -9.58 -5.92
N ILE A 47 4.08 -8.73 -4.94
CA ILE A 47 5.43 -8.26 -4.62
C ILE A 47 6.29 -9.41 -4.09
N LYS A 48 7.51 -9.51 -4.60
CA LYS A 48 8.50 -10.49 -4.16
C LYS A 48 9.74 -9.82 -3.63
N GLU A 49 10.15 -8.72 -4.25
CA GLU A 49 11.35 -7.98 -3.87
C GLU A 49 10.98 -6.53 -3.64
N LYS A 50 11.29 -6.00 -2.46
CA LYS A 50 11.03 -4.60 -2.13
C LYS A 50 12.07 -4.06 -1.16
N ASN A 51 13.33 -4.34 -1.44
CA ASN A 51 14.44 -3.95 -0.57
C ASN A 51 14.85 -2.50 -0.83
N ASP A 52 15.07 -1.76 0.25
CA ASP A 52 15.67 -0.43 0.21
C ASP A 52 14.92 0.57 -0.70
N ILE A 53 13.61 0.45 -0.78
CA ILE A 53 12.80 1.27 -1.68
C ILE A 53 12.96 2.76 -1.40
N PHE A 54 13.00 3.15 -0.14
CA PHE A 54 12.96 4.55 0.28
C PHE A 54 14.25 5.03 0.97
N VAL A 55 15.34 4.31 0.86
CA VAL A 55 16.60 4.69 1.49
C VAL A 55 17.03 6.07 0.97
N GLY A 56 17.35 6.98 1.89
CA GLY A 56 17.82 8.31 1.53
C GLY A 56 16.74 9.27 1.06
N THR A 57 15.47 8.92 1.21
CA THR A 57 14.36 9.82 0.88
C THR A 57 13.91 10.62 2.10
N ILE A 58 13.17 11.70 1.85
CA ILE A 58 12.53 12.47 2.91
C ILE A 58 11.51 11.64 3.66
N LEU A 59 10.81 10.74 2.97
CA LEU A 59 9.85 9.84 3.60
C LEU A 59 10.51 9.02 4.71
N GLU A 60 11.69 8.50 4.46
CA GLU A 60 12.42 7.76 5.48
C GLU A 60 12.87 8.67 6.62
N GLN A 61 13.43 9.83 6.31
CA GLN A 61 13.94 10.76 7.31
C GLN A 61 12.85 11.26 8.24
N GLU A 62 11.64 11.46 7.73
CA GLU A 62 10.52 12.01 8.50
C GLU A 62 9.56 10.95 9.04
N ASN A 63 9.91 9.68 8.94
CA ASN A 63 9.08 8.57 9.38
C ASN A 63 7.69 8.56 8.73
N LYS A 64 7.64 8.86 7.44
CA LYS A 64 6.40 8.90 6.67
C LYS A 64 6.31 7.77 5.66
N LEU A 65 7.00 6.68 5.89
CA LEU A 65 6.97 5.52 5.00
C LEU A 65 5.56 4.94 4.93
N PRO A 66 5.15 4.41 3.76
CA PRO A 66 3.91 3.67 3.71
C PRO A 66 3.98 2.44 4.61
N TYR A 67 2.83 1.99 5.10
CA TYR A 67 2.79 0.90 6.07
C TYR A 67 3.47 -0.37 5.54
N TRP A 68 3.38 -0.62 4.23
CA TRP A 68 3.91 -1.84 3.62
C TRP A 68 5.43 -1.84 3.47
N ALA A 69 6.09 -0.70 3.65
CA ALA A 69 7.53 -0.59 3.39
C ALA A 69 8.36 -1.50 4.30
N ASN A 70 7.94 -1.63 5.55
CA ASN A 70 8.68 -2.41 6.56
C ASN A 70 8.07 -3.77 6.85
N LEU A 71 7.07 -4.17 6.09
CA LEU A 71 6.44 -5.48 6.27
C LEU A 71 7.04 -6.49 5.31
N SER A 72 7.08 -7.76 5.73
CA SER A 72 7.45 -8.84 4.83
C SER A 72 6.33 -9.05 3.80
N LYS A 73 6.66 -9.74 2.71
CA LYS A 73 5.64 -10.09 1.72
C LYS A 73 4.55 -10.96 2.33
N GLU A 74 4.90 -11.81 3.28
CA GLU A 74 3.93 -12.67 3.97
C GLU A 74 2.98 -11.83 4.81
N GLU A 75 3.51 -10.83 5.52
CA GLU A 75 2.69 -9.93 6.32
C GLU A 75 1.75 -9.10 5.44
N ILE A 76 2.24 -8.62 4.31
CA ILE A 76 1.41 -7.87 3.36
C ILE A 76 0.28 -8.75 2.85
N ASN A 77 0.59 -9.98 2.44
CA ASN A 77 -0.43 -10.91 1.95
C ASN A 77 -1.48 -11.21 3.02
N HIS A 78 -1.05 -11.35 4.27
CA HIS A 78 -1.96 -11.59 5.38
C HIS A 78 -2.93 -10.42 5.57
N ILE A 79 -2.42 -9.20 5.50
CA ILE A 79 -3.26 -8.00 5.62
C ILE A 79 -4.26 -7.93 4.47
N LEU A 80 -3.82 -8.19 3.24
CA LEU A 80 -4.69 -8.15 2.08
C LEU A 80 -5.79 -9.21 2.16
N GLN A 81 -5.47 -10.40 2.64
CA GLN A 81 -6.47 -11.46 2.84
C GLN A 81 -7.50 -11.04 3.89
N LYS A 82 -7.05 -10.46 4.98
CA LYS A 82 -7.96 -9.96 6.02
C LYS A 82 -8.84 -8.85 5.50
N LYS A 83 -8.28 -7.97 4.68
CA LYS A 83 -9.04 -6.87 4.09
C LYS A 83 -10.13 -7.40 3.17
N ASP A 84 -9.80 -8.37 2.32
CA ASP A 84 -10.78 -8.98 1.43
C ASP A 84 -11.90 -9.63 2.21
N LEU A 85 -11.57 -10.37 3.27
CA LEU A 85 -12.56 -10.99 4.13
C LEU A 85 -13.41 -9.93 4.83
N PHE A 86 -12.79 -8.88 5.31
CA PHE A 86 -13.51 -7.79 5.97
C PHE A 86 -14.46 -7.10 5.01
N ASP A 87 -14.03 -6.84 3.78
CA ASP A 87 -14.88 -6.22 2.76
C ASP A 87 -16.09 -7.11 2.45
N GLU A 88 -15.88 -8.41 2.37
CA GLU A 88 -16.96 -9.36 2.15
C GLU A 88 -17.97 -9.34 3.30
N ILE A 89 -17.48 -9.33 4.53
CA ILE A 89 -18.33 -9.24 5.71
C ILE A 89 -19.07 -7.90 5.73
N CYS A 90 -18.38 -6.82 5.40
CA CYS A 90 -19.00 -5.49 5.34
C CYS A 90 -20.12 -5.43 4.31
N ASN A 91 -19.95 -6.09 3.17
CA ASN A 91 -20.99 -6.14 2.16
C ASN A 91 -22.23 -6.86 2.69
N GLU A 92 -22.06 -7.97 3.41
CA GLU A 92 -23.18 -8.68 4.03
C GLU A 92 -23.86 -7.82 5.09
N ILE A 93 -23.07 -7.11 5.91
CA ILE A 93 -23.60 -6.21 6.92
C ILE A 93 -24.37 -5.07 6.27
N ASN A 94 -23.88 -4.53 5.19
CA ASN A 94 -24.55 -3.45 4.47
C ASN A 94 -25.90 -3.90 3.94
N LEU A 95 -26.00 -5.13 3.44
CA LEU A 95 -27.27 -5.68 3.02
C LEU A 95 -28.24 -5.77 4.20
N SER A 96 -27.74 -6.21 5.36
CA SER A 96 -28.54 -6.23 6.57
C SER A 96 -28.91 -4.84 7.04
N SER A 97 -28.02 -3.88 6.87
CA SER A 97 -28.26 -2.49 7.27
C SER A 97 -29.30 -1.80 6.41
N ILE A 98 -29.44 -2.18 5.17
CA ILE A 98 -30.51 -1.69 4.32
C ILE A 98 -31.88 -2.07 4.91
N ILE A 99 -31.94 -3.25 5.51
CA ILE A 99 -33.15 -3.74 6.14
C ILE A 99 -33.36 -3.13 7.53
N ASN A 100 -32.28 -3.05 8.35
CA ASN A 100 -32.35 -2.58 9.72
C ASN A 100 -31.21 -1.62 10.08
N PRO A 101 -31.11 -0.47 9.43
CA PRO A 101 -29.96 0.41 9.62
C PRO A 101 -29.85 0.96 11.06
N LYS A 102 -30.97 1.27 11.68
CA LYS A 102 -30.94 1.87 13.01
C LYS A 102 -30.63 0.88 14.11
N LYS A 103 -30.96 -0.35 13.94
CA LYS A 103 -30.64 -1.40 14.88
C LYS A 103 -29.13 -1.53 15.03
N LYS A 104 -28.43 -1.42 13.95
CA LYS A 104 -26.97 -1.47 13.95
C LYS A 104 -26.38 -0.29 14.72
N LEU A 105 -26.95 0.89 14.56
CA LEU A 105 -26.43 2.10 15.17
C LEU A 105 -26.67 2.18 16.67
N LYS A 106 -27.58 1.41 17.20
CA LYS A 106 -27.89 1.43 18.62
C LYS A 106 -26.89 0.65 19.45
N LEU A 107 -26.02 -0.04 18.80
CA LEU A 107 -24.96 -0.73 19.51
C LEU A 107 -23.88 0.22 19.93
#